data_fd8787d5d415cc8d66908200caab38f9
#
_entry.id   fd8787d5d415cc8d66908200caab38f9
#
_cell.length_a   1.000
_cell.length_b   1.000
_cell.length_c   1.000
_cell.angle_alpha   90.00
_cell.angle_beta   90.00
_cell.angle_gamma   90.00
#
_symmetry.space_group_name_H-M   'P 1'
#
loop_
_entity.id
_entity.type
_entity.pdbx_description
1 polymer ?
#
loop_
_entity_poly.entity_id
_entity_poly.type
_entity_poly.pdbx_seq_one_letter_code
_entity_poly.pdbx_strand_id
1 'polypeptide(L)'
;SRGPEMCIRDSRLAEGFIMKIAPLFLRASRDVGGLGLSLTEIGTLNGIFGSAAFVLGSLLAGIYVSKFGLKKTLFTLCCIFNLPFVAYTFLAVAQPTNVYLIGTCITMEYFGYGFGFVGLTLFMMQQIAPGKHQMSHYAFASGIMNLGVMLPGMVSGYLSDLLGYRNFFIYVLIATIPAFLITYFIPFTYDLSLIH
;
A
#
# COMPACT_ATOMS: atom_id res chain seq x y z
N SER A 1 2.80 -19.90 -14.38
CA SER A 1 1.70 -18.93 -14.59
C SER A 1 2.18 -17.54 -14.15
N ARG A 2 2.24 -16.58 -15.07
CA ARG A 2 2.77 -15.22 -14.83
C ARG A 2 1.80 -14.29 -14.05
N GLY A 3 0.57 -14.72 -13.78
CA GLY A 3 -0.48 -13.89 -13.17
C GLY A 3 -0.21 -13.41 -11.73
N PRO A 4 0.13 -14.30 -10.79
CA PRO A 4 0.33 -13.91 -9.39
C PRO A 4 1.53 -12.98 -9.16
N GLU A 5 2.64 -13.20 -9.88
CA GLU A 5 3.84 -12.35 -9.78
C GLU A 5 3.59 -10.94 -10.34
N MET A 6 2.81 -10.85 -11.41
CA MET A 6 2.43 -9.58 -12.02
C MET A 6 1.54 -8.75 -11.09
N CYS A 7 0.61 -9.40 -10.37
CA CYS A 7 -0.24 -8.75 -9.39
C CYS A 7 0.57 -8.11 -8.24
N ILE A 8 1.54 -8.84 -7.69
CA ILE A 8 2.41 -8.31 -6.62
C ILE A 8 3.19 -7.11 -7.13
N ARG A 9 3.80 -7.21 -8.31
CA ARG A 9 4.59 -6.13 -8.88
C ARG A 9 3.76 -4.87 -9.11
N ASP A 10 2.57 -5.01 -9.69
CA ASP A 10 1.75 -3.87 -10.05
C ASP A 10 1.09 -3.21 -8.83
N SER A 11 0.72 -4.00 -7.81
CA SER A 11 0.25 -3.46 -6.52
C SER A 11 1.33 -2.67 -5.78
N ARG A 12 2.59 -3.06 -5.93
CA ARG A 12 3.73 -2.42 -5.27
C ARG A 12 4.27 -1.18 -5.99
N LEU A 13 3.97 -1.04 -7.29
CA LEU A 13 4.43 0.10 -8.09
C LEU A 13 3.89 1.43 -7.53
N ALA A 14 2.59 1.50 -7.31
CA ALA A 14 1.93 2.69 -6.75
C ALA A 14 2.44 3.02 -5.34
N GLU A 15 2.65 2.00 -4.51
CA GLU A 15 3.23 2.14 -3.17
C GLU A 15 4.65 2.72 -3.22
N GLY A 16 5.50 2.24 -4.14
CA GLY A 16 6.85 2.75 -4.32
C GLY A 16 6.89 4.24 -4.66
N PHE A 17 5.93 4.73 -5.46
CA PHE A 17 5.77 6.15 -5.73
C PHE A 17 5.40 6.93 -4.46
N ILE A 18 4.41 6.47 -3.69
CA ILE A 18 3.91 7.20 -2.52
C ILE A 18 4.91 7.18 -1.37
N MET A 19 5.51 6.06 -1.03
CA MET A 19 6.44 5.95 0.10
C MET A 19 7.57 6.98 0.08
N LYS A 20 8.02 7.41 -1.09
CA LYS A 20 9.08 8.40 -1.23
C LYS A 20 8.57 9.84 -1.23
N ILE A 21 7.42 10.07 -1.82
CA ILE A 21 6.90 11.44 -2.04
C ILE A 21 5.99 11.89 -0.88
N ALA A 22 5.30 10.98 -0.20
CA ALA A 22 4.40 11.34 0.90
C ALA A 22 5.08 12.17 2.02
N PRO A 23 6.25 11.79 2.56
CA PRO A 23 6.92 12.60 3.58
C PRO A 23 7.34 13.99 3.07
N LEU A 24 7.76 14.08 1.81
CA LEU A 24 8.13 15.35 1.18
C LEU A 24 6.90 16.24 0.98
N PHE A 25 5.80 15.66 0.51
CA PHE A 25 4.53 16.35 0.33
C PHE A 25 3.97 16.91 1.65
N LEU A 26 4.01 16.14 2.74
CA LEU A 26 3.54 16.57 4.05
C LEU A 26 4.34 17.77 4.57
N ARG A 27 5.65 17.81 4.29
CA ARG A 27 6.58 18.86 4.74
C ARG A 27 6.63 20.06 3.80
N ALA A 28 6.48 19.88 2.50
CA ALA A 28 6.60 20.93 1.50
C ALA A 28 5.64 22.08 1.81
N SER A 29 6.08 23.32 1.53
CA SER A 29 5.26 24.52 1.75
C SER A 29 3.99 24.47 0.87
N ARG A 30 2.94 25.16 1.31
CA ARG A 30 1.67 25.25 0.58
C ARG A 30 1.82 25.93 -0.77
N ASP A 31 2.78 26.84 -0.91
CA ASP A 31 3.06 27.57 -2.15
C ASP A 31 3.47 26.63 -3.32
N VAL A 32 4.11 25.52 -2.99
CA VAL A 32 4.49 24.49 -3.96
C VAL A 32 3.52 23.29 -3.97
N GLY A 33 2.35 23.42 -3.34
CA GLY A 33 1.31 22.40 -3.32
C GLY A 33 1.46 21.35 -2.22
N GLY A 34 2.35 21.55 -1.25
CA GLY A 34 2.49 20.69 -0.06
C GLY A 34 1.52 21.05 1.06
N LEU A 35 1.59 20.36 2.20
CA LEU A 35 0.72 20.61 3.36
C LEU A 35 1.36 21.49 4.44
N GLY A 36 2.68 21.69 4.40
CA GLY A 36 3.40 22.60 5.31
C GLY A 36 3.42 22.16 6.77
N LEU A 37 3.37 20.85 7.05
CA LEU A 37 3.42 20.32 8.41
C LEU A 37 4.84 20.45 9.00
N SER A 38 4.91 20.70 10.31
CA SER A 38 6.15 20.66 11.05
C SER A 38 6.68 19.23 11.22
N LEU A 39 7.98 19.07 11.44
CA LEU A 39 8.58 17.76 11.71
C LEU A 39 7.99 17.07 12.94
N THR A 40 7.62 17.86 13.96
CA THR A 40 7.00 17.33 15.19
C THR A 40 5.61 16.78 14.90
N GLU A 41 4.80 17.50 14.13
CA GLU A 41 3.47 17.03 13.72
C GLU A 41 3.55 15.75 12.88
N ILE A 42 4.45 15.72 11.89
CA ILE A 42 4.68 14.53 11.05
C ILE A 42 5.16 13.36 11.93
N GLY A 43 6.12 13.59 12.82
CA GLY A 43 6.62 12.57 13.74
C GLY A 43 5.55 12.00 14.67
N THR A 44 4.69 12.86 15.22
CA THR A 44 3.58 12.44 16.09
C THR A 44 2.53 11.65 15.31
N LEU A 45 2.12 12.16 14.15
CA LEU A 45 1.09 11.51 13.32
C LEU A 45 1.57 10.15 12.80
N ASN A 46 2.76 10.07 12.23
CA ASN A 46 3.30 8.83 11.70
C ASN A 46 3.79 7.88 12.80
N GLY A 47 4.49 8.41 13.80
CA GLY A 47 5.12 7.61 14.85
C GLY A 47 4.14 7.04 15.85
N ILE A 48 3.21 7.83 16.38
CA ILE A 48 2.26 7.37 17.42
C ILE A 48 0.99 6.83 16.75
N PHE A 49 0.25 7.70 16.07
CA PHE A 49 -1.05 7.32 15.49
C PHE A 49 -0.91 6.34 14.33
N GLY A 50 0.07 6.56 13.45
CA GLY A 50 0.33 5.67 12.33
C GLY A 50 0.73 4.27 12.77
N SER A 51 1.69 4.15 13.70
CA SER A 51 2.12 2.84 14.21
C SER A 51 1.00 2.08 14.90
N ALA A 52 0.22 2.74 15.75
CA ALA A 52 -0.94 2.12 16.40
C ALA A 52 -1.98 1.65 15.37
N ALA A 53 -2.29 2.47 14.37
CA ALA A 53 -3.23 2.12 13.30
C ALA A 53 -2.71 0.96 12.44
N PHE A 54 -1.42 0.92 12.13
CA PHE A 54 -0.79 -0.18 11.40
C PHE A 54 -0.92 -1.51 12.15
N VAL A 55 -0.61 -1.53 13.45
CA VAL A 55 -0.73 -2.74 14.27
C VAL A 55 -2.18 -3.20 14.36
N LEU A 56 -3.12 -2.29 14.60
CA LEU A 56 -4.56 -2.61 14.64
C LEU A 56 -5.04 -3.16 13.29
N GLY A 57 -4.67 -2.53 12.18
CA GLY A 57 -5.00 -2.99 10.84
C GLY A 57 -4.47 -4.40 10.58
N SER A 58 -3.22 -4.67 10.94
CA SER A 58 -2.57 -5.97 10.77
C SER A 58 -3.26 -7.08 11.58
N LEU A 59 -3.60 -6.81 12.84
CA LEU A 59 -4.31 -7.77 13.70
C LEU A 59 -5.71 -8.07 13.17
N LEU A 60 -6.47 -7.04 12.78
CA LEU A 60 -7.80 -7.21 12.22
C LEU A 60 -7.79 -7.96 10.89
N ALA A 61 -6.80 -7.71 10.04
CA ALA A 61 -6.61 -8.46 8.79
C ALA A 61 -6.35 -9.94 9.06
N GLY A 62 -5.49 -10.27 10.03
CA GLY A 62 -5.22 -11.65 10.44
C GLY A 62 -6.50 -12.37 10.89
N ILE A 63 -7.30 -11.75 11.74
CA ILE A 63 -8.59 -12.29 12.21
C ILE A 63 -9.58 -12.42 11.03
N TYR A 64 -9.65 -11.44 10.17
CA TYR A 64 -10.55 -11.43 9.02
C TYR A 64 -10.22 -12.57 8.04
N VAL A 65 -8.95 -12.72 7.69
CA VAL A 65 -8.50 -13.81 6.79
C VAL A 65 -8.69 -15.18 7.44
N SER A 66 -8.43 -15.32 8.75
CA SER A 66 -8.62 -16.59 9.45
C SER A 66 -10.08 -17.06 9.48
N LYS A 67 -11.04 -16.13 9.52
CA LYS A 67 -12.48 -16.45 9.55
C LYS A 67 -13.05 -16.77 8.17
N PHE A 68 -12.66 -16.01 7.15
CA PHE A 68 -13.29 -16.07 5.83
C PHE A 68 -12.44 -16.75 4.76
N GLY A 69 -11.19 -17.03 5.07
CA GLY A 69 -10.21 -17.57 4.13
C GLY A 69 -9.65 -16.52 3.16
N LEU A 70 -8.41 -16.71 2.73
CA LEU A 70 -7.69 -15.73 1.90
C LEU A 70 -8.37 -15.47 0.55
N LYS A 71 -8.88 -16.52 -0.09
CA LYS A 71 -9.53 -16.43 -1.42
C LYS A 71 -10.71 -15.46 -1.44
N LYS A 72 -11.58 -15.51 -0.42
CA LYS A 72 -12.77 -14.65 -0.32
C LYS A 72 -12.44 -13.23 0.10
N THR A 73 -11.34 -13.06 0.84
CA THR A 73 -10.97 -11.77 1.44
C THR A 73 -9.98 -10.97 0.60
N LEU A 74 -9.31 -11.60 -0.38
CA LEU A 74 -8.22 -10.98 -1.14
C LEU A 74 -8.64 -9.67 -1.82
N PHE A 75 -9.81 -9.65 -2.43
CA PHE A 75 -10.31 -8.43 -3.08
C PHE A 75 -10.56 -7.30 -2.08
N THR A 76 -11.15 -7.60 -0.93
CA THR A 76 -11.36 -6.63 0.16
C THR A 76 -10.03 -6.12 0.72
N LEU A 77 -9.05 -7.00 0.88
CA LEU A 77 -7.69 -6.65 1.30
C LEU A 77 -7.02 -5.70 0.28
N CYS A 78 -7.18 -5.98 -1.00
CA CYS A 78 -6.70 -5.10 -2.07
C CYS A 78 -7.36 -3.72 -2.03
N CYS A 79 -8.69 -3.65 -1.86
CA CYS A 79 -9.41 -2.39 -1.76
C CYS A 79 -8.93 -1.55 -0.57
N ILE A 80 -8.77 -2.16 0.61
CA ILE A 80 -8.30 -1.47 1.82
C ILE A 80 -6.84 -1.06 1.68
N PHE A 81 -6.00 -1.87 1.03
CA PHE A 81 -4.60 -1.55 0.76
C PHE A 81 -4.44 -0.33 -0.18
N ASN A 82 -5.40 -0.09 -1.06
CA ASN A 82 -5.38 1.05 -1.96
C ASN A 82 -6.04 2.32 -1.38
N LEU A 83 -6.67 2.22 -0.21
CA LEU A 83 -7.26 3.39 0.49
C LEU A 83 -6.26 4.53 0.74
N PRO A 84 -5.00 4.28 1.12
CA PRO A 84 -3.97 5.30 1.26
C PRO A 84 -3.81 6.19 0.03
N PHE A 85 -3.88 5.62 -1.16
CA PHE A 85 -3.68 6.36 -2.42
C PHE A 85 -4.80 7.36 -2.65
N VAL A 86 -6.02 6.99 -2.30
CA VAL A 86 -7.19 7.89 -2.33
C VAL A 86 -7.03 9.01 -1.29
N ALA A 87 -6.56 8.67 -0.08
CA ALA A 87 -6.36 9.65 1.00
C ALA A 87 -5.32 10.70 0.61
N TYR A 88 -4.16 10.32 0.07
CA TYR A 88 -3.14 11.26 -0.39
C TYR A 88 -3.60 12.09 -1.58
N THR A 89 -4.33 11.50 -2.54
CA THR A 89 -4.90 12.25 -3.65
C THR A 89 -5.91 13.30 -3.14
N PHE A 90 -6.74 12.93 -2.18
CA PHE A 90 -7.66 13.86 -1.53
C PHE A 90 -6.90 15.00 -0.84
N LEU A 91 -5.88 14.71 -0.05
CA LEU A 91 -5.05 15.73 0.62
C LEU A 91 -4.36 16.66 -0.38
N ALA A 92 -3.88 16.14 -1.51
CA ALA A 92 -3.20 16.93 -2.54
C ALA A 92 -4.17 17.83 -3.32
N VAL A 93 -5.42 17.42 -3.51
CA VAL A 93 -6.44 18.19 -4.23
C VAL A 93 -7.12 19.19 -3.32
N ALA A 94 -7.57 18.76 -2.14
CA ALA A 94 -8.34 19.57 -1.20
C ALA A 94 -7.48 20.52 -0.35
N GLN A 95 -6.19 20.18 -0.16
CA GLN A 95 -5.23 20.94 0.65
C GLN A 95 -5.79 21.47 1.99
N PRO A 96 -6.38 20.62 2.83
CA PRO A 96 -7.02 21.06 4.06
C PRO A 96 -6.01 21.75 4.99
N THR A 97 -6.50 22.74 5.72
CA THR A 97 -5.70 23.45 6.75
C THR A 97 -5.84 22.81 8.14
N ASN A 98 -6.85 21.98 8.31
CA ASN A 98 -7.16 21.36 9.59
C ASN A 98 -6.22 20.15 9.83
N VAL A 99 -5.32 20.27 10.81
CA VAL A 99 -4.36 19.21 11.19
C VAL A 99 -5.07 17.91 11.63
N TYR A 100 -6.24 18.00 12.25
CA TYR A 100 -7.01 16.82 12.65
C TYR A 100 -7.52 16.02 11.45
N LEU A 101 -7.95 16.70 10.38
CA LEU A 101 -8.38 16.05 9.15
C LEU A 101 -7.20 15.37 8.46
N ILE A 102 -6.06 16.05 8.38
CA ILE A 102 -4.81 15.48 7.84
C ILE A 102 -4.40 14.27 8.67
N GLY A 103 -4.42 14.37 10.00
CA GLY A 103 -4.10 13.28 10.92
C GLY A 103 -5.00 12.06 10.75
N THR A 104 -6.31 12.28 10.54
CA THR A 104 -7.26 11.20 10.27
C THR A 104 -6.93 10.48 8.96
N CYS A 105 -6.63 11.22 7.89
CA CYS A 105 -6.24 10.65 6.61
C CYS A 105 -4.95 9.80 6.72
N ILE A 106 -3.94 10.31 7.44
CA ILE A 106 -2.68 9.57 7.69
C ILE A 106 -2.94 8.31 8.52
N THR A 107 -3.77 8.40 9.57
CA THR A 107 -4.12 7.24 10.41
C THR A 107 -4.85 6.16 9.60
N MET A 108 -5.78 6.55 8.74
CA MET A 108 -6.47 5.63 7.81
C MET A 108 -5.51 5.01 6.80
N GLU A 109 -4.54 5.78 6.33
CA GLU A 109 -3.47 5.27 5.45
C GLU A 109 -2.70 4.13 6.11
N TYR A 110 -2.16 4.37 7.31
CA TYR A 110 -1.39 3.35 8.03
C TYR A 110 -2.23 2.12 8.39
N PHE A 111 -3.51 2.32 8.73
CA PHE A 111 -4.44 1.23 8.95
C PHE A 111 -4.64 0.38 7.68
N GLY A 112 -4.91 1.02 6.55
CA GLY A 112 -5.08 0.37 5.25
C GLY A 112 -3.82 -0.36 4.81
N TYR A 113 -2.66 0.25 5.03
CA TYR A 113 -1.37 -0.36 4.75
C TYR A 113 -1.12 -1.61 5.60
N GLY A 114 -1.34 -1.53 6.93
CA GLY A 114 -1.19 -2.68 7.83
C GLY A 114 -2.15 -3.81 7.49
N PHE A 115 -3.41 -3.47 7.21
CA PHE A 115 -4.45 -4.44 6.85
C PHE A 115 -4.12 -5.16 5.53
N GLY A 116 -3.75 -4.43 4.50
CA GLY A 116 -3.45 -4.99 3.18
C GLY A 116 -2.12 -5.74 3.13
N PHE A 117 -1.12 -5.29 3.90
CA PHE A 117 0.20 -5.93 3.96
C PHE A 117 0.14 -7.38 4.46
N VAL A 118 -0.69 -7.65 5.48
CA VAL A 118 -0.93 -9.01 5.96
C VAL A 118 -1.53 -9.89 4.87
N GLY A 119 -2.52 -9.38 4.14
CA GLY A 119 -3.13 -10.10 3.01
C GLY A 119 -2.14 -10.44 1.92
N LEU A 120 -1.30 -9.48 1.54
CA LEU A 120 -0.26 -9.68 0.52
C LEU A 120 0.79 -10.70 0.98
N THR A 121 1.22 -10.63 2.24
CA THR A 121 2.18 -11.59 2.82
C THR A 121 1.61 -13.00 2.83
N LEU A 122 0.38 -13.18 3.28
CA LEU A 122 -0.30 -14.48 3.27
C LEU A 122 -0.49 -15.02 1.85
N PHE A 123 -0.85 -14.14 0.90
CA PHE A 123 -0.96 -14.52 -0.50
C PHE A 123 0.38 -15.02 -1.07
N MET A 124 1.48 -14.33 -0.78
CA MET A 124 2.82 -14.77 -1.20
C MET A 124 3.18 -16.14 -0.60
N MET A 125 2.91 -16.34 0.68
CA MET A 125 3.23 -17.59 1.37
C MET A 125 2.38 -18.75 0.86
N GLN A 126 1.11 -18.54 0.58
CA GLN A 126 0.17 -19.61 0.23
C GLN A 126 0.13 -19.92 -1.27
N GLN A 127 0.24 -18.90 -2.13
CA GLN A 127 0.04 -19.06 -3.57
C GLN A 127 1.33 -19.05 -4.39
N ILE A 128 2.36 -18.35 -3.94
CA ILE A 128 3.61 -18.18 -4.69
C ILE A 128 4.71 -19.07 -4.15
N ALA A 129 4.76 -19.26 -2.83
CA ALA A 129 5.78 -20.04 -2.16
C ALA A 129 5.21 -21.28 -1.42
N PRO A 130 4.36 -22.10 -2.04
CA PRO A 130 3.86 -23.30 -1.37
C PRO A 130 4.91 -24.41 -1.36
N GLY A 131 4.86 -25.30 -0.35
CA GLY A 131 5.58 -26.56 -0.32
C GLY A 131 6.87 -26.57 0.52
N LYS A 132 7.70 -27.59 0.30
CA LYS A 132 8.86 -27.96 1.16
C LYS A 132 9.93 -26.85 1.28
N HIS A 133 10.07 -25.99 0.27
CA HIS A 133 11.05 -24.88 0.23
C HIS A 133 10.40 -23.50 0.39
N GLN A 134 9.30 -23.44 1.11
CA GLN A 134 8.48 -22.23 1.27
C GLN A 134 9.31 -20.98 1.65
N MET A 135 10.23 -21.10 2.61
CA MET A 135 11.04 -19.97 3.06
C MET A 135 11.94 -19.40 1.97
N SER A 136 12.59 -20.27 1.17
CA SER A 136 13.45 -19.83 0.07
C SER A 136 12.65 -19.17 -1.04
N HIS A 137 11.51 -19.72 -1.40
CA HIS A 137 10.62 -19.12 -2.41
C HIS A 137 10.02 -17.80 -1.92
N TYR A 138 9.63 -17.72 -0.64
CA TYR A 138 9.15 -16.49 -0.03
C TYR A 138 10.24 -15.39 -0.02
N ALA A 139 11.47 -15.73 0.34
CA ALA A 139 12.59 -14.78 0.33
C ALA A 139 12.85 -14.23 -1.08
N PHE A 140 12.80 -15.09 -2.11
CA PHE A 140 12.95 -14.67 -3.49
C PHE A 140 11.79 -13.77 -3.95
N ALA A 141 10.55 -14.17 -3.69
CA ALA A 141 9.36 -13.37 -4.01
C ALA A 141 9.36 -12.01 -3.29
N SER A 142 9.78 -11.99 -2.01
CA SER A 142 9.94 -10.76 -1.23
C SER A 142 11.02 -9.84 -1.81
N GLY A 143 12.12 -10.41 -2.33
CA GLY A 143 13.16 -9.65 -3.05
C GLY A 143 12.60 -8.96 -4.31
N ILE A 144 11.86 -9.69 -5.14
CA ILE A 144 11.18 -9.13 -6.32
C ILE A 144 10.18 -8.04 -5.93
N MET A 145 9.41 -8.27 -4.87
CA MET A 145 8.47 -7.31 -4.34
C MET A 145 9.15 -6.00 -3.92
N ASN A 146 10.29 -6.09 -3.23
CA ASN A 146 11.07 -4.90 -2.84
C ASN A 146 11.64 -4.16 -4.05
N LEU A 147 12.09 -4.85 -5.07
CA LEU A 147 12.48 -4.21 -6.34
C LEU A 147 11.31 -3.46 -6.99
N GLY A 148 10.09 -4.02 -6.94
CA GLY A 148 8.87 -3.38 -7.41
C GLY A 148 8.54 -2.06 -6.70
N VAL A 149 8.96 -1.90 -5.45
CA VAL A 149 8.84 -0.64 -4.68
C VAL A 149 10.02 0.30 -4.95
N MET A 150 11.23 -0.23 -5.03
CA MET A 150 12.45 0.58 -5.18
C MET A 150 12.52 1.28 -6.53
N LEU A 151 12.23 0.59 -7.63
CA LEU A 151 12.33 1.15 -8.99
C LEU A 151 11.42 2.37 -9.20
N PRO A 152 10.12 2.32 -8.88
CA PRO A 152 9.26 3.51 -8.93
C PRO A 152 9.73 4.60 -7.96
N GLY A 153 10.19 4.21 -6.79
CA GLY A 153 10.71 5.13 -5.78
C GLY A 153 11.91 5.96 -6.28
N MET A 154 12.77 5.39 -7.12
CA MET A 154 13.91 6.12 -7.71
C MET A 154 13.46 7.21 -8.70
N VAL A 155 12.38 6.98 -9.43
CA VAL A 155 11.87 7.92 -10.44
C VAL A 155 10.84 8.89 -9.85
N SER A 156 10.32 8.59 -8.67
CA SER A 156 9.22 9.35 -8.06
C SER A 156 9.56 10.83 -7.81
N GLY A 157 10.79 11.13 -7.40
CA GLY A 157 11.24 12.51 -7.19
C GLY A 157 11.17 13.33 -8.48
N TYR A 158 11.80 12.83 -9.53
CA TYR A 158 11.77 13.49 -10.85
C TYR A 158 10.34 13.68 -11.38
N LEU A 159 9.51 12.65 -11.21
CA LEU A 159 8.12 12.70 -11.67
C LEU A 159 7.27 13.69 -10.86
N SER A 160 7.49 13.78 -9.55
CA SER A 160 6.79 14.75 -8.70
C SER A 160 7.20 16.19 -8.99
N ASP A 161 8.47 16.42 -9.30
CA ASP A 161 8.98 17.75 -9.69
C ASP A 161 8.40 18.20 -11.04
N LEU A 162 8.26 17.27 -11.98
CA LEU A 162 7.72 17.56 -13.31
C LEU A 162 6.20 17.81 -13.29
N LEU A 163 5.44 17.02 -12.55
CA LEU A 163 3.98 17.03 -12.54
C LEU A 163 3.39 17.94 -11.45
N GLY A 164 4.15 18.24 -10.41
CA GLY A 164 3.65 18.81 -9.16
C GLY A 164 2.87 17.76 -8.31
N TYR A 165 2.75 18.00 -7.02
CA TYR A 165 2.16 17.02 -6.09
C TYR A 165 0.73 16.59 -6.45
N ARG A 166 -0.12 17.55 -6.83
CA ARG A 166 -1.52 17.25 -7.19
C ARG A 166 -1.63 16.25 -8.33
N ASN A 167 -0.96 16.55 -9.46
CA ASN A 167 -1.04 15.70 -10.65
C ASN A 167 -0.30 14.38 -10.43
N PHE A 168 0.78 14.40 -9.65
CA PHE A 168 1.53 13.21 -9.27
C PHE A 168 0.63 12.20 -8.52
N PHE A 169 -0.10 12.62 -7.49
CA PHE A 169 -0.99 11.72 -6.75
C PHE A 169 -2.18 11.23 -7.58
N ILE A 170 -2.72 12.07 -8.49
CA ILE A 170 -3.74 11.62 -9.45
C ILE A 170 -3.16 10.55 -10.39
N TYR A 171 -1.95 10.75 -10.89
CA TYR A 171 -1.27 9.75 -11.71
C TYR A 171 -1.07 8.44 -10.98
N VAL A 172 -0.60 8.48 -9.74
CA VAL A 172 -0.43 7.29 -8.89
C VAL A 172 -1.75 6.56 -8.67
N LEU A 173 -2.84 7.29 -8.42
CA LEU A 173 -4.17 6.70 -8.27
C LEU A 173 -4.63 5.96 -9.53
N ILE A 174 -4.41 6.56 -10.72
CA ILE A 174 -4.69 5.89 -11.99
C ILE A 174 -3.83 4.64 -12.17
N ALA A 175 -2.56 4.69 -11.74
CA ALA A 175 -1.64 3.55 -11.81
C ALA A 175 -2.06 2.37 -10.91
N THR A 176 -3.00 2.54 -9.97
CA THR A 176 -3.56 1.44 -9.17
C THR A 176 -4.61 0.62 -9.91
N ILE A 177 -5.23 1.16 -10.96
CA ILE A 177 -6.32 0.49 -11.70
C ILE A 177 -5.92 -0.89 -12.23
N PRO A 178 -4.74 -1.08 -12.86
CA PRO A 178 -4.30 -2.41 -13.30
C PRO A 178 -4.22 -3.43 -12.16
N ALA A 179 -3.78 -3.00 -10.97
CA ALA A 179 -3.70 -3.87 -9.79
C ALA A 179 -5.08 -4.41 -9.38
N PHE A 180 -6.12 -3.57 -9.40
CA PHE A 180 -7.50 -4.00 -9.13
C PHE A 180 -8.01 -5.01 -10.16
N LEU A 181 -7.78 -4.74 -11.44
CA LEU A 181 -8.20 -5.64 -12.53
C LEU A 181 -7.51 -7.00 -12.39
N ILE A 182 -6.21 -7.02 -12.16
CA ILE A 182 -5.45 -8.25 -11.99
C ILE A 182 -5.94 -9.01 -10.75
N THR A 183 -6.15 -8.34 -9.61
CA THR A 183 -6.64 -8.98 -8.38
C THR A 183 -8.01 -9.61 -8.56
N TYR A 184 -8.89 -9.00 -9.34
CA TYR A 184 -10.22 -9.54 -9.62
C TYR A 184 -10.17 -10.82 -10.47
N PHE A 185 -9.23 -10.91 -11.43
CA PHE A 185 -9.09 -12.03 -12.36
C PHE A 185 -8.07 -13.08 -11.93
N ILE A 186 -7.43 -12.95 -10.77
CA ILE A 186 -6.40 -13.91 -10.32
C ILE A 186 -7.00 -15.31 -10.10
N PRO A 187 -6.49 -16.36 -10.79
CA PRO A 187 -6.84 -17.73 -10.48
C PRO A 187 -6.10 -18.19 -9.21
N PHE A 188 -6.84 -18.66 -8.21
CA PHE A 188 -6.27 -19.37 -7.07
C PHE A 188 -5.90 -20.80 -7.48
N THR A 189 -4.61 -21.11 -7.46
CA THR A 189 -4.10 -22.44 -7.89
C THR A 189 -3.99 -23.41 -6.72
N TYR A 190 -3.79 -22.93 -5.49
CA TYR A 190 -3.65 -23.75 -4.29
C TYR A 190 -4.72 -23.40 -3.27
N ASP A 191 -5.57 -24.36 -2.94
CA ASP A 191 -6.58 -24.26 -1.89
C ASP A 191 -6.06 -25.02 -0.67
N LEU A 192 -5.46 -24.30 0.29
CA LEU A 192 -4.92 -24.89 1.53
C LEU A 192 -6.02 -25.25 2.53
N SER A 193 -7.29 -24.99 2.22
CA SER A 193 -8.42 -25.42 3.06
C SER A 193 -8.63 -26.94 3.06
N LEU A 194 -7.88 -27.69 2.25
CA LEU A 194 -7.94 -29.15 2.12
C LEU A 194 -6.81 -29.87 2.90
N ILE A 195 -5.94 -29.12 3.61
CA ILE A 195 -4.85 -29.72 4.41
C ILE A 195 -5.21 -29.56 5.89
N HIS A 196 -6.26 -30.25 6.29
CA HIS A 196 -6.60 -30.59 7.69
C HIS A 196 -7.04 -32.06 7.77
#